data_52b0cd820312abe3dc695d27b99bdbad
#
_entry.id   52b0cd820312abe3dc695d27b99bdbad
#
_cell.length_a   1.000
_cell.length_b   1.000
_cell.length_c   1.000
_cell.angle_alpha   90.00
_cell.angle_beta   90.00
_cell.angle_gamma   90.00
#
_symmetry.space_group_name_H-M   'P 1'
#
loop_
_entity.id
_entity.type
_entity.pdbx_description
1 polymer ?
#
loop_
_entity_poly.entity_id
_entity_poly.type
_entity_poly.pdbx_seq_one_letter_code
_entity_poly.pdbx_strand_id
1 'polypeptide(L)'
;MGLDLAHGGHLTHGSPVNMSGILYNAVAYGLSEATGMIDYEQMEQRALEFKPKLIIGGASAYSREWDYARMREIADKVGAILWIDMAHTAGLIAAGLLSNPVKYAHVVTSTTHKTLRGPRGGIILLGKDFDNPWGLKTPKGVVKKMSQILNSSVFPGVQGGPLEHCIAAKAVSFYEALQPEFKEYQKQVCSNAQAMAEAFVSRGYKIVSGGTDNHLMLIDLRTKFPELTGKVAEKELGKADITVNKNMVPFDSRTPFQTSGIRVGTPAITSRGFVEKDMEFIVNLIDQVLSNAAANLDLIAGKT
;
A
#
# COMPACT_ATOMS: atom_id res chain seq x y z
N MET A 1 -10.35 7.65 10.12
CA MET A 1 -10.82 7.50 8.72
C MET A 1 -9.65 7.02 7.89
N GLY A 2 -9.83 6.00 7.02
CA GLY A 2 -8.78 5.40 6.18
C GLY A 2 -9.31 5.00 4.81
N LEU A 3 -8.41 4.62 3.88
CA LEU A 3 -8.82 4.12 2.56
C LEU A 3 -9.54 2.77 2.72
N ASP A 4 -10.66 2.62 2.02
CA ASP A 4 -11.45 1.38 2.04
C ASP A 4 -10.58 0.17 1.62
N LEU A 5 -10.73 -0.93 2.35
CA LEU A 5 -10.00 -2.16 2.08
C LEU A 5 -10.27 -2.71 0.67
N ALA A 6 -11.51 -2.63 0.22
CA ALA A 6 -11.90 -3.05 -1.14
C ALA A 6 -11.32 -2.14 -2.23
N HIS A 7 -10.93 -0.93 -1.88
CA HIS A 7 -10.31 0.05 -2.78
C HIS A 7 -8.78 0.08 -2.68
N GLY A 8 -8.17 -0.94 -2.08
CA GLY A 8 -6.72 -1.08 -1.95
C GLY A 8 -6.14 -0.65 -0.61
N GLY A 9 -6.96 -0.29 0.37
CA GLY A 9 -6.55 0.02 1.73
C GLY A 9 -5.82 -1.14 2.42
N HIS A 10 -5.30 -0.88 3.62
CA HIS A 10 -4.65 -1.91 4.44
C HIS A 10 -5.58 -2.36 5.59
N LEU A 11 -5.53 -3.65 5.93
CA LEU A 11 -6.34 -4.23 7.03
C LEU A 11 -6.22 -3.44 8.35
N THR A 12 -5.03 -2.93 8.65
CA THR A 12 -4.79 -2.19 9.90
C THR A 12 -5.33 -0.75 9.90
N HIS A 13 -5.96 -0.31 8.84
CA HIS A 13 -6.51 1.05 8.70
C HIS A 13 -8.02 1.11 8.94
N GLY A 14 -8.56 0.26 9.81
CA GLY A 14 -9.97 0.29 10.21
C GLY A 14 -10.80 -0.91 9.79
N SER A 15 -10.19 -2.00 9.30
CA SER A 15 -10.92 -3.22 8.99
C SER A 15 -11.59 -3.82 10.24
N PRO A 16 -12.85 -4.29 10.16
CA PRO A 16 -13.58 -4.87 11.31
C PRO A 16 -12.91 -6.08 11.94
N VAL A 17 -12.01 -6.76 11.22
CA VAL A 17 -11.27 -7.92 11.73
C VAL A 17 -9.94 -7.55 12.37
N ASN A 18 -9.56 -6.27 12.34
CA ASN A 18 -8.33 -5.76 12.93
C ASN A 18 -8.63 -4.94 14.19
N MET A 19 -7.67 -4.88 15.11
CA MET A 19 -7.77 -4.07 16.32
C MET A 19 -8.27 -2.64 16.06
N SER A 20 -7.84 -2.03 14.97
CA SER A 20 -8.23 -0.67 14.60
C SER A 20 -9.74 -0.54 14.29
N GLY A 21 -10.36 -1.53 13.67
CA GLY A 21 -11.81 -1.54 13.43
C GLY A 21 -12.63 -2.09 14.61
N ILE A 22 -12.01 -2.89 15.49
CA ILE A 22 -12.66 -3.44 16.70
C ILE A 22 -12.75 -2.38 17.80
N LEU A 23 -11.67 -1.62 18.03
CA LEU A 23 -11.58 -0.67 19.15
C LEU A 23 -12.03 0.75 18.81
N TYR A 24 -12.06 1.13 17.53
CA TYR A 24 -12.37 2.47 17.10
C TYR A 24 -13.55 2.51 16.12
N ASN A 25 -14.23 3.64 16.08
CA ASN A 25 -15.27 3.92 15.09
C ASN A 25 -14.60 4.28 13.75
N ALA A 26 -14.36 3.28 12.90
CA ALA A 26 -13.66 3.42 11.64
C ALA A 26 -14.63 3.84 10.53
N VAL A 27 -14.24 4.85 9.76
CA VAL A 27 -14.95 5.33 8.56
C VAL A 27 -13.99 5.27 7.39
N ALA A 28 -14.46 4.80 6.23
CA ALA A 28 -13.65 4.70 5.03
C ALA A 28 -13.90 5.87 4.07
N TYR A 29 -12.87 6.27 3.31
CA TYR A 29 -12.98 7.00 2.05
C TYR A 29 -12.58 6.07 0.90
N GLY A 30 -12.92 6.45 -0.33
CA GLY A 30 -12.76 5.55 -1.46
C GLY A 30 -12.06 6.16 -2.67
N LEU A 31 -12.14 5.42 -3.75
CA LEU A 31 -11.68 5.84 -5.08
C LEU A 31 -12.88 6.31 -5.90
N SER A 32 -12.64 7.21 -6.84
CA SER A 32 -13.59 7.58 -7.89
C SER A 32 -13.81 6.39 -8.82
N GLU A 33 -15.06 6.05 -9.08
CA GLU A 33 -15.41 4.96 -10.01
C GLU A 33 -14.96 5.27 -11.45
N ALA A 34 -15.02 6.53 -11.83
CA ALA A 34 -14.65 6.98 -13.17
C ALA A 34 -13.15 6.86 -13.46
N THR A 35 -12.31 7.10 -12.45
CA THR A 35 -10.85 7.20 -12.64
C THR A 35 -10.07 6.08 -11.96
N GLY A 36 -10.63 5.43 -10.95
CA GLY A 36 -9.90 4.51 -10.06
C GLY A 36 -8.84 5.20 -9.19
N MET A 37 -8.87 6.53 -9.09
CA MET A 37 -7.99 7.33 -8.24
C MET A 37 -8.69 7.76 -6.96
N ILE A 38 -7.91 8.15 -5.95
CA ILE A 38 -8.47 8.64 -4.67
C ILE A 38 -9.39 9.81 -4.94
N ASP A 39 -10.61 9.73 -4.40
CA ASP A 39 -11.60 10.78 -4.43
C ASP A 39 -11.41 11.73 -3.22
N TYR A 40 -10.58 12.76 -3.41
CA TYR A 40 -10.30 13.73 -2.36
C TYR A 40 -11.50 14.61 -2.00
N GLU A 41 -12.46 14.77 -2.91
CA GLU A 41 -13.70 15.53 -2.63
C GLU A 41 -14.62 14.71 -1.72
N GLN A 42 -14.83 13.43 -2.04
CA GLN A 42 -15.54 12.51 -1.16
C GLN A 42 -14.84 12.40 0.20
N MET A 43 -13.50 12.32 0.22
CA MET A 43 -12.72 12.27 1.44
C MET A 43 -12.97 13.51 2.31
N GLU A 44 -13.00 14.71 1.72
CA GLU A 44 -13.29 15.97 2.45
C GLU A 44 -14.73 15.99 2.98
N GLN A 45 -15.71 15.64 2.15
CA GLN A 45 -17.10 15.55 2.57
C GLN A 45 -17.29 14.63 3.77
N ARG A 46 -16.71 13.43 3.70
CA ARG A 46 -16.75 12.46 4.81
C ARG A 46 -16.01 12.97 6.05
N ALA A 47 -14.89 13.66 5.88
CA ALA A 47 -14.16 14.24 6.99
C ALA A 47 -14.99 15.33 7.71
N LEU A 48 -15.69 16.18 6.97
CA LEU A 48 -16.58 17.21 7.53
C LEU A 48 -17.80 16.61 8.25
N GLU A 49 -18.37 15.52 7.69
CA GLU A 49 -19.50 14.80 8.25
C GLU A 49 -19.13 14.08 9.57
N PHE A 50 -18.10 13.24 9.52
CA PHE A 50 -17.75 12.34 10.64
C PHE A 50 -16.76 12.94 11.64
N LYS A 51 -16.09 14.03 11.30
CA LYS A 51 -15.09 14.75 12.13
C LYS A 51 -14.09 13.76 12.78
N PRO A 52 -13.37 12.97 12.00
CA PRO A 52 -12.44 11.98 12.51
C PRO A 52 -11.32 12.68 13.31
N LYS A 53 -10.85 12.03 14.36
CA LYS A 53 -9.66 12.49 15.11
C LYS A 53 -8.36 12.11 14.38
N LEU A 54 -8.42 11.14 13.50
CA LEU A 54 -7.28 10.60 12.75
C LEU A 54 -7.69 10.32 11.31
N ILE A 55 -6.91 10.84 10.37
CA ILE A 55 -7.00 10.50 8.94
C ILE A 55 -5.74 9.74 8.56
N ILE A 56 -5.92 8.56 7.96
CA ILE A 56 -4.83 7.68 7.57
C ILE A 56 -4.74 7.65 6.04
N GLY A 57 -3.57 8.00 5.49
CA GLY A 57 -3.20 7.76 4.11
C GLY A 57 -2.22 6.60 4.01
N GLY A 58 -2.35 5.82 2.96
CA GLY A 58 -1.53 4.64 2.72
C GLY A 58 -2.37 3.48 2.22
N ALA A 59 -1.77 2.63 1.40
CA ALA A 59 -2.47 1.54 0.74
C ALA A 59 -1.57 0.32 0.53
N SER A 60 -2.22 -0.84 0.38
CA SER A 60 -1.56 -2.09 -0.01
C SER A 60 -1.61 -2.32 -1.51
N ALA A 61 -2.58 -1.74 -2.22
CA ALA A 61 -2.85 -2.00 -3.63
C ALA A 61 -3.30 -0.75 -4.39
N TYR A 62 -2.69 0.39 -4.11
CA TYR A 62 -2.90 1.63 -4.85
C TYR A 62 -1.65 1.98 -5.64
N SER A 63 -1.80 2.13 -6.95
CA SER A 63 -0.68 2.23 -7.89
C SER A 63 -0.32 3.67 -8.28
N ARG A 64 -1.04 4.68 -7.79
CA ARG A 64 -0.79 6.08 -8.10
C ARG A 64 -0.14 6.85 -6.94
N GLU A 65 0.40 8.00 -7.25
CA GLU A 65 0.94 8.90 -6.26
C GLU A 65 -0.18 9.53 -5.39
N TRP A 66 0.16 9.93 -4.19
CA TRP A 66 -0.75 10.54 -3.21
C TRP A 66 -0.57 12.04 -3.17
N ASP A 67 -1.65 12.80 -3.15
CA ASP A 67 -1.62 14.23 -2.86
C ASP A 67 -1.64 14.46 -1.32
N TYR A 68 -0.45 14.38 -0.72
CA TYR A 68 -0.31 14.59 0.72
C TYR A 68 -0.64 16.02 1.16
N ALA A 69 -0.45 17.02 0.28
CA ALA A 69 -0.80 18.41 0.57
C ALA A 69 -2.31 18.54 0.71
N ARG A 70 -3.06 17.98 -0.23
CA ARG A 70 -4.53 17.98 -0.18
C ARG A 70 -5.07 17.20 1.04
N MET A 71 -4.46 16.07 1.37
CA MET A 71 -4.82 15.32 2.58
C MET A 71 -4.58 16.14 3.85
N ARG A 72 -3.48 16.90 3.89
CA ARG A 72 -3.17 17.78 5.01
C ARG A 72 -4.19 18.90 5.16
N GLU A 73 -4.59 19.54 4.08
CA GLU A 73 -5.65 20.56 4.09
C GLU A 73 -6.97 20.01 4.65
N ILE A 74 -7.36 18.80 4.21
CA ILE A 74 -8.57 18.12 4.70
C ILE A 74 -8.46 17.84 6.21
N ALA A 75 -7.31 17.34 6.66
CA ALA A 75 -7.08 17.04 8.06
C ALA A 75 -7.16 18.31 8.94
N ASP A 76 -6.55 19.40 8.48
CA ASP A 76 -6.55 20.69 9.21
C ASP A 76 -7.96 21.28 9.30
N LYS A 77 -8.80 21.17 8.27
CA LYS A 77 -10.20 21.64 8.27
C LYS A 77 -11.05 21.03 9.40
N VAL A 78 -10.75 19.80 9.79
CA VAL A 78 -11.52 19.07 10.82
C VAL A 78 -10.75 18.89 12.13
N GLY A 79 -9.52 19.42 12.22
CA GLY A 79 -8.65 19.28 13.39
C GLY A 79 -8.15 17.84 13.62
N ALA A 80 -8.03 17.05 12.56
CA ALA A 80 -7.56 15.66 12.61
C ALA A 80 -6.03 15.58 12.57
N ILE A 81 -5.48 14.54 13.21
CA ILE A 81 -4.09 14.12 12.95
C ILE A 81 -4.03 13.45 11.59
N LEU A 82 -3.16 13.93 10.70
CA LEU A 82 -2.81 13.22 9.47
C LEU A 82 -1.69 12.23 9.75
N TRP A 83 -1.98 10.95 9.57
CA TRP A 83 -1.01 9.86 9.63
C TRP A 83 -0.86 9.24 8.25
N ILE A 84 0.38 9.15 7.75
CA ILE A 84 0.68 8.50 6.47
C ILE A 84 1.47 7.22 6.73
N ASP A 85 0.93 6.09 6.28
CA ASP A 85 1.64 4.81 6.22
C ASP A 85 2.24 4.65 4.82
N MET A 86 3.54 4.93 4.70
CA MET A 86 4.26 4.84 3.44
C MET A 86 4.89 3.46 3.18
N ALA A 87 4.51 2.44 3.93
CA ALA A 87 5.18 1.14 3.96
C ALA A 87 5.45 0.53 2.58
N HIS A 88 4.49 0.59 1.66
CA HIS A 88 4.66 0.03 0.32
C HIS A 88 5.64 0.83 -0.55
N THR A 89 5.65 2.15 -0.43
CA THR A 89 6.38 3.06 -1.30
C THR A 89 7.64 3.67 -0.65
N ALA A 90 7.96 3.29 0.58
CA ALA A 90 9.03 3.89 1.36
C ALA A 90 10.39 3.88 0.66
N GLY A 91 10.73 2.81 -0.07
CA GLY A 91 11.97 2.74 -0.85
C GLY A 91 12.02 3.73 -2.01
N LEU A 92 10.90 3.93 -2.71
CA LEU A 92 10.80 4.90 -3.79
C LEU A 92 10.85 6.34 -3.27
N ILE A 93 10.23 6.60 -2.11
CA ILE A 93 10.29 7.90 -1.42
C ILE A 93 11.72 8.19 -0.97
N ALA A 94 12.42 7.21 -0.38
CA ALA A 94 13.82 7.33 0.03
C ALA A 94 14.75 7.61 -1.17
N ALA A 95 14.47 7.00 -2.32
CA ALA A 95 15.17 7.24 -3.58
C ALA A 95 14.83 8.60 -4.24
N GLY A 96 13.85 9.34 -3.71
CA GLY A 96 13.39 10.62 -4.26
C GLY A 96 12.58 10.50 -5.56
N LEU A 97 11.93 9.35 -5.78
CA LEU A 97 11.09 9.09 -6.97
C LEU A 97 9.62 9.39 -6.73
N LEU A 98 9.18 9.46 -5.48
CA LEU A 98 7.83 9.85 -5.07
C LEU A 98 7.89 10.95 -4.02
N SER A 99 6.78 11.67 -3.86
CA SER A 99 6.63 12.74 -2.89
C SER A 99 6.86 12.26 -1.46
N ASN A 100 7.54 13.09 -0.66
CA ASN A 100 7.88 12.78 0.73
C ASN A 100 6.75 13.21 1.68
N PRO A 101 6.01 12.28 2.31
CA PRO A 101 4.91 12.59 3.22
C PRO A 101 5.34 13.28 4.51
N VAL A 102 6.61 13.14 4.93
CA VAL A 102 7.13 13.73 6.17
C VAL A 102 6.98 15.26 6.20
N LYS A 103 6.92 15.89 5.02
CA LYS A 103 6.72 17.35 4.90
C LYS A 103 5.28 17.79 5.24
N TYR A 104 4.32 16.90 5.10
CA TYR A 104 2.88 17.20 5.19
C TYR A 104 2.21 16.54 6.39
N ALA A 105 2.55 15.29 6.66
CA ALA A 105 1.91 14.50 7.71
C ALA A 105 2.35 14.91 9.12
N HIS A 106 1.47 14.75 10.08
CA HIS A 106 1.79 14.87 11.49
C HIS A 106 2.64 13.69 11.98
N VAL A 107 2.30 12.48 11.52
CA VAL A 107 3.01 11.24 11.83
C VAL A 107 3.16 10.42 10.54
N VAL A 108 4.32 9.82 10.34
CA VAL A 108 4.56 8.90 9.23
C VAL A 108 5.02 7.56 9.79
N THR A 109 4.47 6.47 9.26
CA THR A 109 4.93 5.12 9.59
C THR A 109 5.39 4.39 8.35
N SER A 110 6.25 3.43 8.54
CA SER A 110 6.64 2.49 7.49
C SER A 110 7.02 1.15 8.09
N THR A 111 6.88 0.11 7.28
CA THR A 111 7.65 -1.11 7.44
C THR A 111 9.04 -0.93 6.83
N THR A 112 10.02 -1.71 7.28
CA THR A 112 11.38 -1.68 6.75
C THR A 112 11.66 -2.79 5.73
N HIS A 113 10.75 -3.76 5.56
CA HIS A 113 10.94 -5.00 4.80
C HIS A 113 10.20 -5.08 3.46
N LYS A 114 9.69 -3.95 2.93
CA LYS A 114 9.06 -3.87 1.59
C LYS A 114 10.04 -3.22 0.60
N THR A 115 9.68 -2.15 -0.06
CA THR A 115 10.57 -1.47 -1.02
C THR A 115 11.85 -0.90 -0.41
N LEU A 116 11.90 -0.69 0.92
CA LEU A 116 13.14 -0.35 1.63
C LEU A 116 14.16 -1.51 1.69
N ARG A 117 13.76 -2.76 1.40
CA ARG A 117 14.63 -3.96 1.36
C ARG A 117 15.36 -4.29 2.68
N GLY A 118 14.83 -3.84 3.80
CA GLY A 118 15.42 -4.07 5.12
C GLY A 118 14.85 -5.28 5.87
N PRO A 119 15.24 -5.46 7.12
CA PRO A 119 14.71 -6.52 8.00
C PRO A 119 13.23 -6.24 8.32
N ARG A 120 12.52 -7.28 8.74
CA ARG A 120 11.15 -7.13 9.22
C ARG A 120 11.10 -6.27 10.47
N GLY A 121 10.35 -5.19 10.38
CA GLY A 121 10.16 -4.22 11.47
C GLY A 121 9.39 -3.00 11.00
N GLY A 122 9.18 -2.05 11.89
CA GLY A 122 8.53 -0.77 11.64
C GLY A 122 9.38 0.40 12.09
N ILE A 123 9.05 1.59 11.58
CA ILE A 123 9.57 2.89 12.02
C ILE A 123 8.40 3.88 12.14
N ILE A 124 8.55 4.83 13.06
CA ILE A 124 7.65 5.98 13.21
C ILE A 124 8.49 7.23 13.06
N LEU A 125 8.06 8.15 12.21
CA LEU A 125 8.77 9.37 11.87
C LEU A 125 7.90 10.60 12.15
N LEU A 126 8.53 11.67 12.59
CA LEU A 126 7.94 13.00 12.71
C LEU A 126 8.82 13.98 11.90
N GLY A 127 8.21 14.76 11.02
CA GLY A 127 8.93 15.84 10.31
C GLY A 127 9.24 17.01 11.23
N LYS A 128 8.28 17.35 12.08
CA LYS A 128 8.38 18.38 13.14
C LYS A 128 7.64 17.88 14.37
N ASP A 129 8.28 17.97 15.53
CA ASP A 129 7.63 17.62 16.79
C ASP A 129 6.65 18.73 17.22
N PHE A 130 5.54 18.36 17.85
CA PHE A 130 4.47 19.28 18.24
C PHE A 130 3.83 18.87 19.57
N ASP A 131 3.11 19.80 20.19
CA ASP A 131 2.37 19.53 21.41
C ASP A 131 1.21 18.58 21.14
N ASN A 132 1.03 17.57 22.00
CA ASN A 132 -0.07 16.65 21.80
C ASN A 132 -1.43 17.37 21.89
N PRO A 133 -2.39 17.09 20.98
CA PRO A 133 -3.66 17.80 20.94
C PRO A 133 -4.63 17.40 22.07
N TRP A 134 -4.28 16.39 22.87
CA TRP A 134 -5.11 15.88 23.96
C TRP A 134 -4.82 16.54 25.30
N GLY A 135 -3.88 17.48 25.34
CA GLY A 135 -3.51 18.20 26.56
C GLY A 135 -2.83 17.33 27.62
N LEU A 136 -2.29 16.17 27.25
CA LEU A 136 -1.56 15.29 28.17
C LEU A 136 -0.31 15.98 28.69
N LYS A 137 -0.13 15.96 30.03
CA LYS A 137 0.95 16.69 30.72
C LYS A 137 1.92 15.73 31.41
N THR A 138 3.13 16.22 31.61
CA THR A 138 4.11 15.61 32.52
C THR A 138 3.67 15.81 33.99
N PRO A 139 4.27 15.09 34.96
CA PRO A 139 4.02 15.35 36.39
C PRO A 139 4.30 16.80 36.82
N LYS A 140 5.15 17.51 36.09
CA LYS A 140 5.47 18.94 36.34
C LYS A 140 4.49 19.91 35.64
N GLY A 141 3.39 19.42 35.06
CA GLY A 141 2.36 20.27 34.43
C GLY A 141 2.70 20.72 32.99
N VAL A 142 3.81 20.35 32.41
CA VAL A 142 4.22 20.72 31.05
C VAL A 142 3.52 19.81 30.02
N VAL A 143 2.97 20.39 28.96
CA VAL A 143 2.34 19.63 27.86
C VAL A 143 3.38 18.73 27.20
N LYS A 144 3.07 17.44 27.05
CA LYS A 144 3.94 16.49 26.40
C LYS A 144 4.00 16.71 24.89
N LYS A 145 5.17 16.58 24.32
CA LYS A 145 5.36 16.54 22.86
C LYS A 145 4.82 15.22 22.28
N MET A 146 4.47 15.22 21.00
CA MET A 146 3.99 14.02 20.32
C MET A 146 5.05 12.91 20.32
N SER A 147 6.33 13.24 20.15
CA SER A 147 7.43 12.27 20.26
C SER A 147 7.44 11.53 21.60
N GLN A 148 7.18 12.24 22.71
CA GLN A 148 7.12 11.62 24.04
C GLN A 148 5.94 10.67 24.18
N ILE A 149 4.78 11.03 23.57
CA ILE A 149 3.59 10.16 23.54
C ILE A 149 3.87 8.90 22.74
N LEU A 150 4.41 9.03 21.52
CA LEU A 150 4.74 7.88 20.66
C LEU A 150 5.78 6.96 21.30
N ASN A 151 6.86 7.52 21.85
CA ASN A 151 7.88 6.74 22.54
C ASN A 151 7.31 5.95 23.70
N SER A 152 6.50 6.58 24.57
CA SER A 152 5.88 5.89 25.70
C SER A 152 4.82 4.87 25.28
N SER A 153 4.15 5.08 24.15
CA SER A 153 3.21 4.11 23.59
C SER A 153 3.91 2.88 23.01
N VAL A 154 5.08 3.05 22.42
CA VAL A 154 5.90 1.93 21.96
C VAL A 154 6.47 1.19 23.17
N PHE A 155 7.21 1.89 24.03
CA PHE A 155 7.80 1.31 25.22
C PHE A 155 7.61 2.27 26.43
N PRO A 156 7.07 1.78 27.53
CA PRO A 156 6.64 0.41 27.83
C PRO A 156 5.18 0.08 27.44
N GLY A 157 4.53 0.92 26.60
CA GLY A 157 3.10 0.81 26.31
C GLY A 157 2.67 -0.54 25.72
N VAL A 158 3.31 -0.97 24.62
CA VAL A 158 2.93 -2.21 23.91
C VAL A 158 4.10 -3.15 23.64
N GLN A 159 5.36 -2.72 23.83
CA GLN A 159 6.56 -3.50 23.59
C GLN A 159 7.43 -3.58 24.85
N GLY A 160 8.35 -4.55 24.89
CA GLY A 160 9.38 -4.73 25.90
C GLY A 160 10.77 -4.54 25.30
N GLY A 161 11.73 -5.41 25.67
CA GLY A 161 13.10 -5.38 25.18
C GLY A 161 13.18 -5.45 23.65
N PRO A 162 13.97 -4.58 23.02
CA PRO A 162 14.06 -4.52 21.56
C PRO A 162 14.89 -5.68 20.98
N LEU A 163 14.61 -6.03 19.73
CA LEU A 163 15.42 -6.96 18.96
C LEU A 163 16.61 -6.19 18.34
N GLU A 164 17.74 -6.14 19.04
CA GLU A 164 18.90 -5.31 18.66
C GLU A 164 19.50 -5.72 17.32
N HIS A 165 19.50 -7.02 16.97
CA HIS A 165 19.92 -7.49 15.65
C HIS A 165 19.03 -6.91 14.52
N CYS A 166 17.73 -6.74 14.74
CA CYS A 166 16.85 -6.07 13.78
C CYS A 166 17.16 -4.56 13.69
N ILE A 167 17.53 -3.92 14.80
CA ILE A 167 17.93 -2.50 14.80
C ILE A 167 19.22 -2.33 14.02
N ALA A 168 20.22 -3.18 14.28
CA ALA A 168 21.48 -3.17 13.52
C ALA A 168 21.26 -3.41 12.01
N ALA A 169 20.42 -4.38 11.65
CA ALA A 169 20.07 -4.65 10.27
C ALA A 169 19.31 -3.48 9.60
N LYS A 170 18.46 -2.75 10.34
CA LYS A 170 17.84 -1.50 9.83
C LYS A 170 18.89 -0.44 9.54
N ALA A 171 19.91 -0.29 10.38
CA ALA A 171 20.99 0.69 10.15
C ALA A 171 21.74 0.39 8.85
N VAL A 172 22.07 -0.89 8.59
CA VAL A 172 22.68 -1.33 7.33
C VAL A 172 21.75 -1.03 6.14
N SER A 173 20.49 -1.40 6.22
CA SER A 173 19.49 -1.17 5.17
C SER A 173 19.32 0.33 4.85
N PHE A 174 19.31 1.19 5.87
CA PHE A 174 19.21 2.64 5.67
C PHE A 174 20.47 3.22 5.05
N TYR A 175 21.65 2.71 5.42
CA TYR A 175 22.91 3.08 4.78
C TYR A 175 22.92 2.70 3.30
N GLU A 176 22.47 1.47 2.95
CA GLU A 176 22.30 1.04 1.56
C GLU A 176 21.30 1.92 0.81
N ALA A 177 20.19 2.31 1.44
CA ALA A 177 19.17 3.18 0.84
C ALA A 177 19.67 4.62 0.53
N LEU A 178 20.76 5.04 1.15
CA LEU A 178 21.42 6.33 0.88
C LEU A 178 22.37 6.26 -0.33
N GLN A 179 22.72 5.07 -0.82
CA GLN A 179 23.68 4.91 -1.91
C GLN A 179 23.05 5.18 -3.28
N PRO A 180 23.83 5.66 -4.26
CA PRO A 180 23.35 5.88 -5.63
C PRO A 180 22.76 4.62 -6.28
N GLU A 181 23.32 3.46 -6.01
CA GLU A 181 22.90 2.16 -6.54
C GLU A 181 21.47 1.81 -6.13
N PHE A 182 21.07 2.18 -4.93
CA PHE A 182 19.70 1.99 -4.46
C PHE A 182 18.71 2.84 -5.26
N LYS A 183 19.10 4.08 -5.59
CA LYS A 183 18.29 4.96 -6.42
C LYS A 183 18.12 4.39 -7.83
N GLU A 184 19.18 3.90 -8.44
CA GLU A 184 19.13 3.27 -9.77
C GLU A 184 18.26 2.00 -9.74
N TYR A 185 18.41 1.18 -8.70
CA TYR A 185 17.52 0.03 -8.49
C TYR A 185 16.04 0.44 -8.42
N GLN A 186 15.69 1.46 -7.66
CA GLN A 186 14.30 1.90 -7.53
C GLN A 186 13.76 2.51 -8.84
N LYS A 187 14.58 3.19 -9.63
CA LYS A 187 14.22 3.63 -10.98
C LYS A 187 13.86 2.43 -11.87
N GLN A 188 14.73 1.40 -11.87
CA GLN A 188 14.48 0.19 -12.64
C GLN A 188 13.20 -0.52 -12.19
N VAL A 189 12.89 -0.53 -10.88
CA VAL A 189 11.62 -1.05 -10.35
C VAL A 189 10.42 -0.33 -10.96
N CYS A 190 10.45 1.00 -11.04
CA CYS A 190 9.37 1.80 -11.63
C CYS A 190 9.26 1.58 -13.15
N SER A 191 10.40 1.60 -13.88
CA SER A 191 10.43 1.37 -15.32
C SER A 191 9.87 -0.02 -15.67
N ASN A 192 10.27 -1.05 -14.93
CA ASN A 192 9.71 -2.39 -15.08
C ASN A 192 8.21 -2.43 -14.80
N ALA A 193 7.74 -1.69 -13.80
CA ALA A 193 6.30 -1.65 -13.48
C ALA A 193 5.49 -0.99 -14.60
N GLN A 194 5.99 0.10 -15.17
CA GLN A 194 5.34 0.77 -16.32
C GLN A 194 5.30 -0.14 -17.55
N ALA A 195 6.44 -0.73 -17.93
CA ALA A 195 6.50 -1.67 -19.06
C ALA A 195 5.58 -2.89 -18.87
N MET A 196 5.52 -3.43 -17.64
CA MET A 196 4.62 -4.53 -17.29
C MET A 196 3.15 -4.12 -17.41
N ALA A 197 2.77 -2.93 -16.94
CA ALA A 197 1.42 -2.40 -17.06
C ALA A 197 1.01 -2.23 -18.54
N GLU A 198 1.88 -1.68 -19.38
CA GLU A 198 1.67 -1.55 -20.83
C GLU A 198 1.48 -2.92 -21.49
N ALA A 199 2.29 -3.90 -21.13
CA ALA A 199 2.19 -5.26 -21.63
C ALA A 199 0.87 -5.95 -21.24
N PHE A 200 0.31 -5.68 -20.05
CA PHE A 200 -1.03 -6.14 -19.67
C PHE A 200 -2.12 -5.44 -20.47
N VAL A 201 -2.05 -4.12 -20.61
CA VAL A 201 -3.04 -3.32 -21.36
C VAL A 201 -3.08 -3.78 -22.82
N SER A 202 -1.93 -4.00 -23.46
CA SER A 202 -1.85 -4.48 -24.85
C SER A 202 -2.51 -5.86 -25.07
N ARG A 203 -2.65 -6.66 -23.99
CA ARG A 203 -3.33 -7.95 -23.99
C ARG A 203 -4.79 -7.90 -23.54
N GLY A 204 -5.36 -6.70 -23.41
CA GLY A 204 -6.78 -6.49 -23.08
C GLY A 204 -7.11 -6.58 -21.59
N TYR A 205 -6.12 -6.51 -20.72
CA TYR A 205 -6.38 -6.38 -19.28
C TYR A 205 -6.66 -4.92 -18.90
N LYS A 206 -7.49 -4.74 -17.88
CA LYS A 206 -7.72 -3.44 -17.27
C LYS A 206 -6.83 -3.27 -16.05
N ILE A 207 -5.97 -2.27 -16.06
CA ILE A 207 -5.22 -1.83 -14.88
C ILE A 207 -6.09 -0.81 -14.14
N VAL A 208 -6.32 -1.01 -12.84
CA VAL A 208 -7.02 -0.04 -12.00
C VAL A 208 -6.25 1.28 -12.02
N SER A 209 -6.94 2.40 -12.15
CA SER A 209 -6.38 3.74 -12.37
C SER A 209 -5.60 3.93 -13.70
N GLY A 210 -5.69 2.99 -14.64
CA GLY A 210 -5.10 3.11 -15.98
C GLY A 210 -3.58 2.94 -16.05
N GLY A 211 -2.90 2.57 -14.96
CA GLY A 211 -1.44 2.38 -14.94
C GLY A 211 -0.82 2.43 -13.56
N THR A 212 0.48 2.70 -13.49
CA THR A 212 1.20 2.78 -12.22
C THR A 212 2.26 3.88 -12.21
N ASP A 213 2.41 4.57 -11.08
CA ASP A 213 3.48 5.52 -10.79
C ASP A 213 4.52 4.92 -9.83
N ASN A 214 4.31 3.67 -9.37
CA ASN A 214 5.15 3.04 -8.36
C ASN A 214 5.57 1.60 -8.75
N HIS A 215 5.78 0.73 -7.79
CA HIS A 215 6.35 -0.61 -7.95
C HIS A 215 5.32 -1.72 -8.17
N LEU A 216 4.03 -1.41 -8.13
CA LEU A 216 2.95 -2.41 -8.23
C LEU A 216 1.82 -1.94 -9.14
N MET A 217 0.98 -2.87 -9.55
CA MET A 217 -0.28 -2.60 -10.23
C MET A 217 -1.36 -3.56 -9.76
N LEU A 218 -2.61 -3.11 -9.85
CA LEU A 218 -3.80 -3.90 -9.59
C LEU A 218 -4.51 -4.18 -10.92
N ILE A 219 -4.65 -5.46 -11.25
CA ILE A 219 -5.22 -5.94 -12.49
C ILE A 219 -6.65 -6.39 -12.22
N ASP A 220 -7.63 -5.78 -12.91
CA ASP A 220 -9.02 -6.19 -12.90
C ASP A 220 -9.22 -7.29 -13.95
N LEU A 221 -9.49 -8.51 -13.51
CA LEU A 221 -9.68 -9.68 -14.38
C LEU A 221 -11.03 -9.68 -15.10
N ARG A 222 -12.02 -8.95 -14.58
CA ARG A 222 -13.41 -8.98 -15.09
C ARG A 222 -13.52 -8.57 -16.54
N THR A 223 -12.63 -7.67 -17.00
CA THR A 223 -12.65 -7.18 -18.37
C THR A 223 -12.31 -8.26 -19.40
N LYS A 224 -11.32 -9.11 -19.09
CA LYS A 224 -10.84 -10.15 -20.01
C LYS A 224 -11.41 -11.53 -19.69
N PHE A 225 -11.57 -11.84 -18.40
CA PHE A 225 -12.02 -13.14 -17.90
C PHE A 225 -13.12 -12.95 -16.84
N PRO A 226 -14.38 -12.67 -17.25
CA PRO A 226 -15.46 -12.32 -16.30
C PRO A 226 -15.69 -13.35 -15.21
N GLU A 227 -15.54 -14.63 -15.51
CA GLU A 227 -15.78 -15.73 -14.57
C GLU A 227 -14.56 -16.11 -13.73
N LEU A 228 -13.35 -15.68 -14.13
CA LEU A 228 -12.13 -15.99 -13.40
C LEU A 228 -12.03 -15.16 -12.12
N THR A 229 -11.93 -15.84 -10.96
CA THR A 229 -11.73 -15.15 -9.68
C THR A 229 -10.24 -14.92 -9.41
N GLY A 230 -9.92 -13.88 -8.62
CA GLY A 230 -8.55 -13.67 -8.15
C GLY A 230 -7.98 -14.86 -7.37
N LYS A 231 -8.84 -15.58 -6.62
CA LYS A 231 -8.46 -16.81 -5.91
C LYS A 231 -7.99 -17.92 -6.85
N VAL A 232 -8.70 -18.15 -7.95
CA VAL A 232 -8.30 -19.15 -8.94
C VAL A 232 -7.04 -18.69 -9.66
N ALA A 233 -6.97 -17.41 -10.06
CA ALA A 233 -5.80 -16.83 -10.71
C ALA A 233 -4.53 -16.97 -9.86
N GLU A 234 -4.59 -16.59 -8.57
CA GLU A 234 -3.47 -16.75 -7.62
C GLU A 234 -3.00 -18.20 -7.51
N LYS A 235 -3.96 -19.14 -7.38
CA LYS A 235 -3.66 -20.56 -7.25
C LYS A 235 -3.00 -21.15 -8.52
N GLU A 236 -3.55 -20.85 -9.70
CA GLU A 236 -3.03 -21.40 -10.96
C GLU A 236 -1.69 -20.78 -11.35
N LEU A 237 -1.51 -19.47 -11.12
CA LEU A 237 -0.21 -18.81 -11.28
C LEU A 237 0.84 -19.39 -10.31
N GLY A 238 0.45 -19.66 -9.06
CA GLY A 238 1.33 -20.31 -8.07
C GLY A 238 1.81 -21.70 -8.49
N LYS A 239 0.99 -22.49 -9.22
CA LYS A 239 1.42 -23.78 -9.80
C LYS A 239 2.48 -23.62 -10.90
N ALA A 240 2.54 -22.45 -11.51
CA ALA A 240 3.54 -22.10 -12.52
C ALA A 240 4.73 -21.31 -11.91
N ASP A 241 4.89 -21.33 -10.58
CA ASP A 241 5.92 -20.58 -9.84
C ASP A 241 5.85 -19.06 -10.03
N ILE A 242 4.68 -18.54 -10.40
CA ILE A 242 4.42 -17.09 -10.52
C ILE A 242 3.65 -16.62 -9.30
N THR A 243 4.35 -15.97 -8.37
CA THR A 243 3.74 -15.48 -7.13
C THR A 243 3.05 -14.14 -7.34
N VAL A 244 1.74 -14.11 -7.10
CA VAL A 244 0.90 -12.89 -7.08
C VAL A 244 0.03 -12.91 -5.83
N ASN A 245 -0.71 -11.82 -5.59
CA ASN A 245 -1.75 -11.81 -4.55
C ASN A 245 -3.11 -11.64 -5.20
N LYS A 246 -4.10 -12.48 -4.83
CA LYS A 246 -5.49 -12.15 -5.09
C LYS A 246 -5.83 -10.83 -4.40
N ASN A 247 -6.60 -9.99 -5.04
CA ASN A 247 -6.94 -8.67 -4.51
C ASN A 247 -8.35 -8.27 -4.94
N MET A 248 -9.10 -7.65 -4.05
CA MET A 248 -10.32 -6.96 -4.46
C MET A 248 -9.95 -5.83 -5.41
N VAL A 249 -10.81 -5.56 -6.37
CA VAL A 249 -10.74 -4.37 -7.20
C VAL A 249 -11.79 -3.37 -6.72
N PRO A 250 -11.64 -2.07 -6.97
CA PRO A 250 -12.65 -1.09 -6.59
C PRO A 250 -14.03 -1.51 -7.10
N PHE A 251 -15.05 -1.35 -6.25
CA PHE A 251 -16.44 -1.74 -6.56
C PHE A 251 -16.58 -3.23 -6.94
N ASP A 252 -15.80 -4.08 -6.28
CA ASP A 252 -15.86 -5.54 -6.49
C ASP A 252 -17.17 -6.10 -5.95
N SER A 253 -17.90 -6.84 -6.77
CA SER A 253 -19.12 -7.56 -6.36
C SER A 253 -18.83 -8.89 -5.67
N ARG A 254 -17.59 -9.38 -5.75
CA ARG A 254 -17.16 -10.64 -5.12
C ARG A 254 -16.68 -10.41 -3.69
N THR A 255 -16.72 -11.48 -2.90
CA THR A 255 -16.25 -11.44 -1.52
C THR A 255 -14.71 -11.32 -1.45
N PRO A 256 -14.14 -10.84 -0.32
CA PRO A 256 -12.69 -10.81 -0.11
C PRO A 256 -12.00 -12.17 -0.21
N PHE A 257 -12.74 -13.27 -0.09
CA PHE A 257 -12.21 -14.63 -0.22
C PHE A 257 -12.05 -15.08 -1.69
N GLN A 258 -12.81 -14.48 -2.60
CA GLN A 258 -12.79 -14.80 -4.03
C GLN A 258 -12.04 -13.75 -4.83
N THR A 259 -12.39 -12.48 -4.66
CA THR A 259 -11.88 -11.30 -5.36
C THR A 259 -12.01 -11.35 -6.89
N SER A 260 -11.88 -10.21 -7.54
CA SER A 260 -11.94 -10.11 -9.01
C SER A 260 -10.62 -9.64 -9.63
N GLY A 261 -9.58 -9.47 -8.84
CA GLY A 261 -8.30 -8.98 -9.32
C GLY A 261 -7.10 -9.72 -8.74
N ILE A 262 -5.96 -9.39 -9.31
CA ILE A 262 -4.64 -9.77 -8.80
C ILE A 262 -3.76 -8.54 -8.69
N ARG A 263 -2.91 -8.52 -7.65
CA ARG A 263 -1.85 -7.52 -7.48
C ARG A 263 -0.52 -8.12 -7.86
N VAL A 264 0.21 -7.45 -8.75
CA VAL A 264 1.57 -7.80 -9.15
C VAL A 264 2.52 -6.63 -8.87
N GLY A 265 3.80 -6.92 -8.75
CA GLY A 265 4.82 -5.89 -8.52
C GLY A 265 6.20 -6.35 -8.96
N THR A 266 7.09 -5.39 -9.18
CA THR A 266 8.36 -5.61 -9.88
C THR A 266 9.62 -5.65 -9.00
N PRO A 267 9.63 -5.33 -7.68
CA PRO A 267 10.87 -5.31 -6.90
C PRO A 267 11.64 -6.63 -6.92
N ALA A 268 10.94 -7.77 -6.79
CA ALA A 268 11.59 -9.09 -6.73
C ALA A 268 12.24 -9.47 -8.05
N ILE A 269 11.58 -9.23 -9.18
CA ILE A 269 12.14 -9.54 -10.52
C ILE A 269 13.25 -8.56 -10.87
N THR A 270 13.15 -7.27 -10.50
CA THR A 270 14.23 -6.30 -10.66
C THR A 270 15.48 -6.72 -9.88
N SER A 271 15.33 -7.23 -8.65
CA SER A 271 16.45 -7.79 -7.87
C SER A 271 17.10 -9.01 -8.51
N ARG A 272 16.40 -9.70 -9.42
CA ARG A 272 16.92 -10.83 -10.20
C ARG A 272 17.55 -10.40 -11.53
N GLY A 273 17.62 -9.09 -11.80
CA GLY A 273 18.24 -8.53 -13.00
C GLY A 273 17.31 -8.41 -14.21
N PHE A 274 16.00 -8.59 -14.04
CA PHE A 274 15.05 -8.33 -15.13
C PHE A 274 14.90 -6.84 -15.40
N VAL A 275 14.74 -6.49 -16.67
CA VAL A 275 14.59 -5.12 -17.17
C VAL A 275 13.33 -5.02 -18.06
N GLU A 276 13.02 -3.82 -18.55
CA GLU A 276 11.77 -3.53 -19.27
C GLU A 276 11.47 -4.49 -20.43
N LYS A 277 12.48 -4.87 -21.21
CA LYS A 277 12.34 -5.80 -22.34
C LYS A 277 11.85 -7.20 -21.94
N ASP A 278 12.06 -7.58 -20.68
CA ASP A 278 11.67 -8.89 -20.17
C ASP A 278 10.20 -8.90 -19.70
N MET A 279 9.60 -7.71 -19.51
CA MET A 279 8.23 -7.59 -18.95
C MET A 279 7.18 -8.17 -19.89
N GLU A 280 7.36 -7.99 -21.19
CA GLU A 280 6.45 -8.56 -22.17
C GLU A 280 6.44 -10.10 -22.13
N PHE A 281 7.61 -10.72 -21.97
CA PHE A 281 7.74 -12.17 -21.82
C PHE A 281 7.04 -12.67 -20.54
N ILE A 282 7.27 -11.98 -19.40
CA ILE A 282 6.65 -12.34 -18.12
C ILE A 282 5.12 -12.24 -18.22
N VAL A 283 4.61 -11.14 -18.77
CA VAL A 283 3.16 -10.95 -18.94
C VAL A 283 2.56 -11.97 -19.89
N ASN A 284 3.30 -12.38 -20.94
CA ASN A 284 2.86 -13.45 -21.83
C ASN A 284 2.71 -14.79 -21.09
N LEU A 285 3.63 -15.15 -20.19
CA LEU A 285 3.51 -16.36 -19.37
C LEU A 285 2.30 -16.26 -18.43
N ILE A 286 2.09 -15.11 -17.78
CA ILE A 286 0.92 -14.86 -16.93
C ILE A 286 -0.36 -15.02 -17.75
N ASP A 287 -0.43 -14.43 -18.93
CA ASP A 287 -1.60 -14.48 -19.80
C ASP A 287 -1.92 -15.91 -20.26
N GLN A 288 -0.91 -16.71 -20.60
CA GLN A 288 -1.10 -18.11 -20.95
C GLN A 288 -1.71 -18.91 -19.81
N VAL A 289 -1.20 -18.74 -18.58
CA VAL A 289 -1.73 -19.43 -17.39
C VAL A 289 -3.17 -19.01 -17.10
N LEU A 290 -3.47 -17.71 -17.15
CA LEU A 290 -4.81 -17.19 -16.87
C LEU A 290 -5.81 -17.59 -17.96
N SER A 291 -5.41 -17.58 -19.23
CA SER A 291 -6.24 -18.03 -20.35
C SER A 291 -6.58 -19.52 -20.24
N ASN A 292 -5.59 -20.35 -19.89
CA ASN A 292 -5.83 -21.77 -19.65
C ASN A 292 -6.74 -22.00 -18.43
N ALA A 293 -6.53 -21.27 -17.35
CA ALA A 293 -7.37 -21.36 -16.16
C ALA A 293 -8.81 -20.94 -16.45
N ALA A 294 -9.02 -19.88 -17.23
CA ALA A 294 -10.36 -19.43 -17.63
C ALA A 294 -11.09 -20.43 -18.53
N ALA A 295 -10.36 -21.09 -19.45
CA ALA A 295 -10.92 -22.11 -20.33
C ALA A 295 -11.30 -23.43 -19.60
N ASN A 296 -10.73 -23.69 -18.43
CA ASN A 296 -10.88 -24.94 -17.68
C ASN A 296 -11.51 -24.75 -16.29
N LEU A 297 -12.33 -23.71 -16.10
CA LEU A 297 -12.90 -23.36 -14.79
C LEU A 297 -13.72 -24.52 -14.17
N ASP A 298 -14.53 -25.24 -14.95
CA ASP A 298 -15.34 -26.35 -14.45
C ASP A 298 -14.48 -27.51 -13.95
N LEU A 299 -13.43 -27.84 -14.68
CA LEU A 299 -12.45 -28.85 -14.27
C LEU A 299 -11.71 -28.42 -12.97
N ILE A 300 -11.28 -27.18 -12.89
CA ILE A 300 -10.60 -26.61 -11.70
C ILE A 300 -11.53 -26.60 -10.48
N ALA A 301 -12.83 -26.39 -10.70
CA ALA A 301 -13.84 -26.41 -9.65
C ALA A 301 -14.28 -27.84 -9.23
N GLY A 302 -13.80 -28.88 -9.92
CA GLY A 302 -14.20 -30.26 -9.65
C GLY A 302 -15.66 -30.56 -10.04
N LYS A 303 -16.18 -29.90 -11.07
CA LYS A 303 -17.55 -30.02 -11.58
C LYS A 303 -17.63 -30.90 -12.84
N THR A 304 -16.77 -31.90 -12.96
CA THR A 304 -16.81 -32.89 -14.05
C THR A 304 -17.44 -34.18 -13.57
#